data_f5ca67ab2e49f483e0e29a7e9469e4da
#
_entry.id   f5ca67ab2e49f483e0e29a7e9469e4da
#
_cell.length_a   1.000
_cell.length_b   1.000
_cell.length_c   1.000
_cell.angle_alpha   90.00
_cell.angle_beta   90.00
_cell.angle_gamma   90.00
#
_symmetry.space_group_name_H-M   'P 1'
#
loop_
_entity.id
_entity.type
_entity.pdbx_description
1 polymer ?
#
loop_
_entity_poly.entity_id
_entity_poly.type
_entity_poly.pdbx_seq_one_letter_code
_entity_poly.pdbx_strand_id
1 'polypeptide(L)'
;MNKGQRARDKGQIVWLFLALATIFIYFYGLNIPLLGPDEPRYAQVAREMLERCDWITPTLGGARWLEKPSLLYWLEMVSYKIFGVTEFAARFGSALFGLGTIFSLWILGKFLAAENTEQNGEKTQTADRRPQSDFANWLALIAASSIGLLAFARGASFDIILTFPITASLVSFFIFDQSQEKSFTARRLPLVAFYFFIGVSLLAKGLIGIIFPLAIVGFYYLLAFKFPGKTFVFSLLWGTLLSLLVAALWYLPMYQAHGWTFVDEFFVQHHFLRYTSNKYLHPQPFWFFWLVLPLMTIPWLPFFLAAICNLIKNIFHHRKTQNAEQNEKLSTFDSRLTTFALAWMLVPLAFFSLSGSKLPGYILPALPAALILTADYAARFVRQSKRREIALQTLAFLTFAFVVVMLQFFTHTVARHETVKNLIVAADSRGFADAKILTLHNVSANAEFYGTGRLQRLPDGKRRYLYGVAQVKEFIEQNGNQPVLVLVPLEYLDELTTSDLVAAEVLSDNGNLAIAAVNLR
;
A
#
# COMPACT_ATOMS: atom_id res chain seq x y z
N MET A 1 -37.62 27.76 1.84
CA MET A 1 -36.76 26.59 2.15
C MET A 1 -36.92 26.21 3.61
N ASN A 2 -37.39 25.02 3.89
CA ASN A 2 -37.66 24.52 5.26
C ASN A 2 -36.36 24.36 6.05
N LYS A 3 -36.36 24.66 7.38
CA LYS A 3 -35.15 24.51 8.24
C LYS A 3 -34.49 23.13 8.13
N GLY A 4 -35.26 22.07 7.91
CA GLY A 4 -34.77 20.71 7.71
C GLY A 4 -33.99 20.53 6.39
N GLN A 5 -34.39 21.18 5.33
CA GLN A 5 -33.72 21.13 4.03
C GLN A 5 -32.37 21.86 4.07
N ARG A 6 -32.31 23.04 4.70
CA ARG A 6 -31.05 23.76 4.94
C ARG A 6 -30.04 22.98 5.79
N ALA A 7 -30.51 22.20 6.76
CA ALA A 7 -29.65 21.37 7.59
C ALA A 7 -29.09 20.16 6.81
N ARG A 8 -29.87 19.55 5.92
CA ARG A 8 -29.42 18.48 5.00
C ARG A 8 -28.38 19.00 4.01
N ASP A 9 -28.65 20.14 3.38
CA ASP A 9 -27.74 20.75 2.39
C ASP A 9 -26.38 21.09 3.03
N LYS A 10 -26.38 21.64 4.25
CA LYS A 10 -25.14 21.88 5.01
C LYS A 10 -24.37 20.60 5.33
N GLY A 11 -25.04 19.50 5.67
CA GLY A 11 -24.41 18.21 5.89
C GLY A 11 -23.75 17.65 4.64
N GLN A 12 -24.42 17.74 3.49
CA GLN A 12 -23.87 17.30 2.20
C GLN A 12 -22.64 18.11 1.79
N ILE A 13 -22.63 19.42 2.00
CA ILE A 13 -21.47 20.28 1.72
C ILE A 13 -20.25 19.87 2.55
N VAL A 14 -20.42 19.55 3.85
CA VAL A 14 -19.32 19.08 4.69
C VAL A 14 -18.73 17.76 4.17
N TRP A 15 -19.58 16.81 3.79
CA TRP A 15 -19.12 15.54 3.24
C TRP A 15 -18.42 15.70 1.89
N LEU A 16 -18.91 16.57 1.03
CA LEU A 16 -18.24 16.92 -0.24
C LEU A 16 -16.87 17.55 0.02
N PHE A 17 -16.78 18.50 0.97
CA PHE A 17 -15.52 19.11 1.34
C PHE A 17 -14.51 18.08 1.87
N LEU A 18 -14.92 17.16 2.75
CA LEU A 18 -14.06 16.11 3.27
C LEU A 18 -13.62 15.12 2.17
N ALA A 19 -14.48 14.82 1.20
CA ALA A 19 -14.12 14.01 0.04
C ALA A 19 -13.08 14.70 -0.85
N LEU A 20 -13.24 15.98 -1.13
CA LEU A 20 -12.26 16.78 -1.88
C LEU A 20 -10.94 16.91 -1.12
N ALA A 21 -10.99 17.13 0.20
CA ALA A 21 -9.80 17.13 1.05
C ALA A 21 -9.07 15.78 1.05
N THR A 22 -9.82 14.66 1.00
CA THR A 22 -9.25 13.32 0.84
C THR A 22 -8.49 13.19 -0.48
N ILE A 23 -9.10 13.56 -1.59
CA ILE A 23 -8.43 13.51 -2.91
C ILE A 23 -7.18 14.39 -2.87
N PHE A 24 -7.30 15.62 -2.38
CA PHE A 24 -6.19 16.54 -2.27
C PHE A 24 -5.01 15.94 -1.47
N ILE A 25 -5.25 15.42 -0.28
CA ILE A 25 -4.17 14.93 0.59
C ILE A 25 -3.45 13.70 0.01
N TYR A 26 -4.13 12.86 -0.76
CA TYR A 26 -3.53 11.69 -1.38
C TYR A 26 -2.55 12.05 -2.50
N PHE A 27 -2.71 13.19 -3.16
CA PHE A 27 -1.80 13.67 -4.22
C PHE A 27 -0.86 14.80 -3.78
N TYR A 28 -1.19 15.53 -2.72
CA TYR A 28 -0.37 16.64 -2.25
C TYR A 28 1.01 16.17 -1.78
N GLY A 29 2.08 16.81 -2.26
CA GLY A 29 3.46 16.54 -1.82
C GLY A 29 4.03 15.19 -2.26
N LEU A 30 3.50 14.54 -3.31
CA LEU A 30 4.09 13.33 -3.88
C LEU A 30 5.42 13.58 -4.59
N ASN A 31 5.77 14.84 -4.84
CA ASN A 31 7.02 15.30 -5.46
C ASN A 31 8.22 15.37 -4.50
N ILE A 32 8.06 15.00 -3.23
CA ILE A 32 9.17 14.87 -2.27
C ILE A 32 10.14 13.81 -2.79
N PRO A 33 11.47 14.01 -2.66
CA PRO A 33 12.45 13.01 -3.08
C PRO A 33 12.11 11.59 -2.62
N LEU A 34 12.43 10.60 -3.46
CA LEU A 34 12.21 9.20 -3.12
C LEU A 34 13.12 8.82 -1.94
N LEU A 35 12.55 8.20 -0.92
CA LEU A 35 13.21 7.87 0.33
C LEU A 35 13.21 6.37 0.60
N GLY A 36 14.12 5.95 1.50
CA GLY A 36 14.24 4.56 1.86
C GLY A 36 14.80 3.67 0.73
N PRO A 37 14.89 2.35 0.96
CA PRO A 37 15.55 1.44 0.02
C PRO A 37 14.68 0.98 -1.14
N ASP A 38 13.36 0.95 -0.98
CA ASP A 38 12.45 0.29 -1.92
C ASP A 38 11.90 1.22 -3.00
N GLU A 39 11.45 2.43 -2.64
CA GLU A 39 10.87 3.37 -3.61
C GLU A 39 11.80 3.72 -4.79
N PRO A 40 13.06 4.15 -4.55
CA PRO A 40 13.95 4.51 -5.64
C PRO A 40 14.26 3.33 -6.56
N ARG A 41 14.30 2.13 -5.99
CA ARG A 41 14.56 0.89 -6.72
C ARG A 41 13.40 0.56 -7.65
N TYR A 42 12.16 0.59 -7.14
CA TYR A 42 10.97 0.32 -7.96
C TYR A 42 10.80 1.36 -9.06
N ALA A 43 10.96 2.64 -8.71
CA ALA A 43 10.94 3.74 -9.66
C ALA A 43 11.99 3.59 -10.78
N GLN A 44 13.21 3.13 -10.45
CA GLN A 44 14.25 2.88 -11.44
C GLN A 44 13.94 1.67 -12.32
N VAL A 45 13.42 0.58 -11.76
CA VAL A 45 12.97 -0.59 -12.54
C VAL A 45 11.93 -0.17 -13.58
N ALA A 46 10.93 0.60 -13.18
CA ALA A 46 9.89 1.09 -14.09
C ALA A 46 10.45 2.03 -15.18
N ARG A 47 11.46 2.87 -14.83
CA ARG A 47 12.16 3.70 -15.81
C ARG A 47 12.88 2.84 -16.84
N GLU A 48 13.66 1.86 -16.42
CA GLU A 48 14.39 0.98 -17.34
C GLU A 48 13.46 0.18 -18.25
N MET A 49 12.33 -0.29 -17.72
CA MET A 49 11.27 -0.94 -18.52
C MET A 49 10.70 0.02 -19.56
N LEU A 50 10.44 1.28 -19.18
CA LEU A 50 9.90 2.30 -20.07
C LEU A 50 10.89 2.65 -21.19
N GLU A 51 12.17 2.89 -20.86
CA GLU A 51 13.23 3.25 -21.81
C GLU A 51 13.47 2.14 -22.84
N ARG A 52 13.33 0.88 -22.44
CA ARG A 52 13.44 -0.29 -23.34
C ARG A 52 12.13 -0.63 -24.04
N CYS A 53 11.04 0.07 -23.73
CA CYS A 53 9.69 -0.29 -24.18
C CYS A 53 9.30 -1.76 -23.83
N ASP A 54 9.88 -2.32 -22.79
CA ASP A 54 9.68 -3.70 -22.35
C ASP A 54 8.69 -3.77 -21.16
N TRP A 55 7.47 -4.22 -21.43
CA TRP A 55 6.40 -4.38 -20.43
C TRP A 55 6.46 -5.72 -19.69
N ILE A 56 7.40 -6.59 -20.05
CA ILE A 56 7.46 -7.96 -19.57
C ILE A 56 8.56 -8.11 -18.53
N THR A 57 9.82 -7.81 -18.89
CA THR A 57 11.00 -8.10 -18.08
C THR A 57 11.46 -6.92 -17.23
N PRO A 58 11.23 -6.91 -15.92
CA PRO A 58 11.83 -5.92 -15.03
C PRO A 58 13.36 -6.06 -15.01
N THR A 59 14.08 -4.93 -15.04
CA THR A 59 15.53 -4.88 -14.82
C THR A 59 15.89 -3.78 -13.84
N LEU A 60 17.04 -3.93 -13.19
CA LEU A 60 17.65 -2.92 -12.35
C LEU A 60 19.15 -2.83 -12.67
N GLY A 61 19.57 -1.69 -13.23
CA GLY A 61 20.93 -1.52 -13.73
C GLY A 61 21.25 -2.46 -14.89
N GLY A 62 20.29 -2.74 -15.75
CA GLY A 62 20.40 -3.66 -16.88
C GLY A 62 20.31 -5.15 -16.54
N ALA A 63 20.46 -5.55 -15.26
CA ALA A 63 20.31 -6.93 -14.82
C ALA A 63 18.83 -7.27 -14.54
N ARG A 64 18.44 -8.51 -14.80
CA ARG A 64 17.08 -9.00 -14.53
C ARG A 64 16.71 -8.84 -13.06
N TRP A 65 15.51 -8.32 -12.80
CA TRP A 65 14.97 -8.07 -11.46
C TRP A 65 13.64 -8.80 -11.26
N LEU A 66 13.70 -10.10 -10.94
CA LEU A 66 12.54 -10.99 -10.87
C LEU A 66 11.94 -11.08 -9.44
N GLU A 67 12.13 -10.06 -8.60
CA GLU A 67 11.69 -10.08 -7.21
C GLU A 67 10.18 -9.83 -7.04
N LYS A 68 9.58 -9.05 -7.93
CA LYS A 68 8.18 -8.58 -7.82
C LYS A 68 7.43 -8.69 -9.15
N PRO A 69 6.09 -8.89 -9.11
CA PRO A 69 5.27 -8.84 -10.31
C PRO A 69 5.16 -7.40 -10.86
N SER A 70 4.63 -7.26 -12.08
CA SER A 70 4.74 -6.05 -12.87
C SER A 70 3.73 -4.94 -12.56
N LEU A 71 2.67 -5.17 -11.80
CA LEU A 71 1.54 -4.20 -11.71
C LEU A 71 1.97 -2.81 -11.24
N LEU A 72 2.83 -2.71 -10.23
CA LEU A 72 3.37 -1.42 -9.79
C LEU A 72 4.17 -0.77 -10.91
N TYR A 73 5.08 -1.51 -11.53
CA TYR A 73 5.91 -1.00 -12.64
C TYR A 73 5.08 -0.53 -13.82
N TRP A 74 4.01 -1.24 -14.18
CA TRP A 74 3.09 -0.82 -15.24
C TRP A 74 2.39 0.50 -14.90
N LEU A 75 1.95 0.67 -13.65
CA LEU A 75 1.35 1.92 -13.18
C LEU A 75 2.35 3.08 -13.23
N GLU A 76 3.59 2.84 -12.81
CA GLU A 76 4.67 3.82 -12.89
C GLU A 76 5.02 4.16 -14.35
N MET A 77 5.16 3.16 -15.24
CA MET A 77 5.42 3.38 -16.68
C MET A 77 4.33 4.22 -17.35
N VAL A 78 3.06 3.93 -17.06
CA VAL A 78 1.92 4.73 -17.57
C VAL A 78 2.00 6.15 -17.01
N SER A 79 2.26 6.31 -15.72
CA SER A 79 2.41 7.62 -15.08
C SER A 79 3.59 8.40 -15.66
N TYR A 80 4.72 7.75 -15.92
CA TYR A 80 5.90 8.37 -16.54
C TYR A 80 5.62 8.87 -17.97
N LYS A 81 4.81 8.14 -18.73
CA LYS A 81 4.38 8.61 -20.07
C LYS A 81 3.53 9.87 -20.01
N ILE A 82 2.74 10.05 -18.94
CA ILE A 82 1.80 11.18 -18.79
C ILE A 82 2.49 12.38 -18.14
N PHE A 83 3.24 12.17 -17.05
CA PHE A 83 3.78 13.21 -16.18
C PHE A 83 5.30 13.37 -16.25
N GLY A 84 5.97 12.59 -17.12
CA GLY A 84 7.45 12.48 -17.11
C GLY A 84 7.96 11.61 -15.96
N VAL A 85 9.25 11.27 -16.00
CA VAL A 85 9.92 10.45 -14.97
C VAL A 85 10.24 11.34 -13.76
N THR A 86 9.29 11.35 -12.82
CA THR A 86 9.33 12.20 -11.61
C THR A 86 8.91 11.41 -10.38
N GLU A 87 9.21 11.93 -9.20
CA GLU A 87 8.77 11.36 -7.92
C GLU A 87 7.25 11.29 -7.81
N PHE A 88 6.57 12.33 -8.31
CA PHE A 88 5.10 12.38 -8.38
C PHE A 88 4.56 11.22 -9.20
N ALA A 89 5.12 11.01 -10.39
CA ALA A 89 4.67 9.96 -11.29
C ALA A 89 4.93 8.55 -10.73
N ALA A 90 6.06 8.34 -10.04
CA ALA A 90 6.36 7.07 -9.36
C ALA A 90 5.33 6.70 -8.30
N ARG A 91 4.78 7.68 -7.58
CA ARG A 91 3.81 7.48 -6.47
C ARG A 91 2.35 7.57 -6.90
N PHE A 92 2.08 8.10 -8.10
CA PHE A 92 0.71 8.36 -8.57
C PHE A 92 -0.17 7.11 -8.56
N GLY A 93 0.34 5.97 -9.03
CA GLY A 93 -0.37 4.70 -9.02
C GLY A 93 -0.74 4.23 -7.61
N SER A 94 0.17 4.39 -6.64
CA SER A 94 -0.08 4.06 -5.24
C SER A 94 -1.19 4.93 -4.63
N ALA A 95 -1.20 6.23 -4.92
CA ALA A 95 -2.25 7.15 -4.48
C ALA A 95 -3.63 6.77 -5.05
N LEU A 96 -3.71 6.41 -6.34
CA LEU A 96 -4.93 5.91 -6.96
C LEU A 96 -5.44 4.62 -6.31
N PHE A 97 -4.55 3.69 -5.98
CA PHE A 97 -4.91 2.43 -5.33
C PHE A 97 -5.35 2.65 -3.87
N GLY A 98 -4.76 3.62 -3.18
CA GLY A 98 -5.26 4.07 -1.88
C GLY A 98 -6.69 4.60 -1.96
N LEU A 99 -6.97 5.49 -2.91
CA LEU A 99 -8.33 6.00 -3.18
C LEU A 99 -9.28 4.88 -3.62
N GLY A 100 -8.80 3.91 -4.41
CA GLY A 100 -9.56 2.73 -4.80
C GLY A 100 -9.97 1.87 -3.60
N THR A 101 -9.09 1.74 -2.61
CA THR A 101 -9.39 1.06 -1.34
C THR A 101 -10.51 1.78 -0.58
N ILE A 102 -10.43 3.11 -0.43
CA ILE A 102 -11.45 3.93 0.22
C ILE A 102 -12.79 3.82 -0.54
N PHE A 103 -12.75 3.91 -1.85
CA PHE A 103 -13.94 3.81 -2.70
C PHE A 103 -14.62 2.43 -2.59
N SER A 104 -13.83 1.35 -2.53
CA SER A 104 -14.37 -0.01 -2.30
C SER A 104 -15.09 -0.11 -0.95
N LEU A 105 -14.52 0.46 0.10
CA LEU A 105 -15.15 0.50 1.43
C LEU A 105 -16.40 1.39 1.43
N TRP A 106 -16.41 2.50 0.70
CA TRP A 106 -17.58 3.33 0.54
C TRP A 106 -18.72 2.59 -0.18
N ILE A 107 -18.41 1.82 -1.24
CA ILE A 107 -19.38 0.94 -1.93
C ILE A 107 -19.98 -0.06 -0.95
N LEU A 108 -19.15 -0.72 -0.12
CA LEU A 108 -19.64 -1.62 0.92
C LEU A 108 -20.61 -0.93 1.86
N GLY A 109 -20.28 0.25 2.34
CA GLY A 109 -21.15 1.06 3.20
C GLY A 109 -22.47 1.46 2.54
N LYS A 110 -22.45 1.80 1.24
CA LYS A 110 -23.65 2.12 0.46
C LYS A 110 -24.55 0.91 0.25
N PHE A 111 -23.95 -0.25 -0.04
CA PHE A 111 -24.70 -1.50 -0.18
C PHE A 111 -25.44 -1.85 1.12
N LEU A 112 -24.74 -1.80 2.25
CA LEU A 112 -25.33 -2.07 3.56
C LEU A 112 -26.46 -1.09 3.93
N ALA A 113 -26.32 0.18 3.56
CA ALA A 113 -27.35 1.19 3.77
C ALA A 113 -28.61 0.91 2.95
N ALA A 114 -28.46 0.46 1.71
CA ALA A 114 -29.58 0.10 0.83
C ALA A 114 -30.33 -1.14 1.34
N GLU A 115 -29.60 -2.20 1.71
CA GLU A 115 -30.19 -3.45 2.21
C GLU A 115 -31.02 -3.23 3.48
N ASN A 116 -30.52 -2.44 4.42
CA ASN A 116 -31.26 -2.10 5.63
C ASN A 116 -32.51 -1.23 5.36
N THR A 117 -32.54 -0.48 4.26
CA THR A 117 -33.73 0.30 3.86
C THR A 117 -34.81 -0.62 3.29
N GLU A 118 -34.43 -1.60 2.48
CA GLU A 118 -35.35 -2.61 1.94
C GLU A 118 -35.99 -3.47 3.06
N GLN A 119 -35.22 -3.93 4.03
CA GLN A 119 -35.71 -4.75 5.16
C GLN A 119 -36.60 -3.97 6.15
N ASN A 120 -36.40 -2.67 6.32
CA ASN A 120 -37.18 -1.83 7.25
C ASN A 120 -38.32 -1.07 6.56
N GLY A 121 -38.40 -1.06 5.23
CA GLY A 121 -39.44 -0.37 4.45
C GLY A 121 -40.85 -0.94 4.65
N GLU A 122 -40.96 -2.17 5.18
CA GLU A 122 -42.25 -2.78 5.53
C GLU A 122 -42.77 -2.43 6.95
N LYS A 123 -41.99 -1.81 7.82
CA LYS A 123 -42.31 -1.76 9.26
C LYS A 123 -42.14 -0.44 10.01
N THR A 124 -42.02 0.74 9.46
CA THR A 124 -42.28 1.96 10.29
C THR A 124 -41.95 3.29 9.57
N GLN A 125 -42.98 4.07 9.31
CA GLN A 125 -42.95 5.54 9.17
C GLN A 125 -42.79 6.18 10.56
N THR A 126 -41.60 6.18 11.14
CA THR A 126 -41.31 7.02 12.31
C THR A 126 -40.21 8.02 11.93
N ALA A 127 -40.59 9.30 11.98
CA ALA A 127 -39.88 10.47 11.45
C ALA A 127 -38.52 10.80 12.11
N ASP A 128 -37.94 9.97 12.95
CA ASP A 128 -36.78 10.32 13.79
C ASP A 128 -35.51 9.47 13.52
N ARG A 129 -35.45 8.77 12.40
CA ARG A 129 -34.24 8.02 12.03
C ARG A 129 -33.40 8.84 11.03
N ARG A 130 -32.28 9.37 11.51
CA ARG A 130 -31.21 9.90 10.62
C ARG A 130 -30.82 8.83 9.60
N PRO A 131 -30.65 9.20 8.30
CA PRO A 131 -30.43 8.22 7.24
C PRO A 131 -29.19 7.39 7.49
N GLN A 132 -29.27 6.10 7.27
CA GLN A 132 -28.17 5.12 7.32
C GLN A 132 -27.10 5.38 6.24
N SER A 133 -27.39 6.31 5.31
CA SER A 133 -26.45 6.83 4.31
C SER A 133 -25.13 7.38 4.91
N ASP A 134 -25.14 7.72 6.20
CA ASP A 134 -23.97 8.26 6.87
C ASP A 134 -22.88 7.22 7.12
N PHE A 135 -23.19 5.91 7.23
CA PHE A 135 -22.19 4.88 7.50
C PHE A 135 -21.14 4.77 6.38
N ALA A 136 -21.57 4.80 5.12
CA ALA A 136 -20.64 4.76 3.98
C ALA A 136 -19.63 5.91 4.03
N ASN A 137 -20.12 7.11 4.36
CA ASN A 137 -19.27 8.29 4.45
C ASN A 137 -18.33 8.21 5.66
N TRP A 138 -18.79 7.68 6.80
CA TRP A 138 -17.94 7.45 7.97
C TRP A 138 -16.88 6.41 7.70
N LEU A 139 -17.22 5.29 7.07
CA LEU A 139 -16.25 4.24 6.70
C LEU A 139 -15.19 4.78 5.75
N ALA A 140 -15.60 5.54 4.74
CA ALA A 140 -14.68 6.19 3.81
C ALA A 140 -13.79 7.23 4.49
N LEU A 141 -14.32 8.09 5.36
CA LEU A 141 -13.56 9.12 6.07
C LEU A 141 -12.54 8.52 7.05
N ILE A 142 -12.96 7.51 7.82
CA ILE A 142 -12.09 6.78 8.74
C ILE A 142 -10.96 6.09 7.97
N ALA A 143 -11.27 5.45 6.84
CA ALA A 143 -10.27 4.86 5.98
C ALA A 143 -9.31 5.92 5.40
N ALA A 144 -9.85 7.02 4.87
CA ALA A 144 -9.08 8.08 4.25
C ALA A 144 -8.10 8.78 5.21
N SER A 145 -8.49 8.91 6.47
CA SER A 145 -7.70 9.60 7.50
C SER A 145 -6.89 8.66 8.40
N SER A 146 -6.92 7.33 8.16
CA SER A 146 -6.05 6.41 8.89
C SER A 146 -4.60 6.51 8.42
N ILE A 147 -3.66 6.62 9.38
CA ILE A 147 -2.25 6.82 9.06
C ILE A 147 -1.66 5.68 8.24
N GLY A 148 -2.10 4.43 8.48
CA GLY A 148 -1.65 3.26 7.73
C GLY A 148 -1.96 3.38 6.25
N LEU A 149 -3.21 3.72 5.87
CA LEU A 149 -3.59 3.86 4.48
C LEU A 149 -2.92 5.08 3.84
N LEU A 150 -2.90 6.24 4.55
CA LEU A 150 -2.25 7.46 4.09
C LEU A 150 -0.76 7.25 3.81
N ALA A 151 -0.02 6.63 4.72
CA ALA A 151 1.42 6.44 4.56
C ALA A 151 1.75 5.56 3.34
N PHE A 152 1.09 4.40 3.22
CA PHE A 152 1.39 3.46 2.13
C PHE A 152 0.85 3.91 0.76
N ALA A 153 -0.23 4.69 0.72
CA ALA A 153 -0.75 5.26 -0.52
C ALA A 153 0.14 6.39 -1.08
N ARG A 154 1.04 6.93 -0.28
CA ARG A 154 1.93 8.04 -0.64
C ARG A 154 3.36 7.60 -0.98
N GLY A 155 3.65 6.32 -0.89
CA GLY A 155 4.90 5.72 -1.30
C GLY A 155 4.74 4.83 -2.52
N ALA A 156 5.77 4.68 -3.35
CA ALA A 156 5.80 3.66 -4.39
C ALA A 156 5.93 2.28 -3.72
N SER A 157 4.79 1.66 -3.39
CA SER A 157 4.74 0.48 -2.51
C SER A 157 3.86 -0.63 -3.08
N PHE A 158 4.40 -1.82 -3.17
CA PHE A 158 3.64 -3.03 -3.52
C PHE A 158 2.56 -3.39 -2.49
N ASP A 159 2.65 -2.89 -1.27
CA ASP A 159 1.69 -3.22 -0.22
C ASP A 159 0.33 -2.58 -0.47
N ILE A 160 0.29 -1.31 -0.88
CA ILE A 160 -0.97 -0.65 -1.25
C ILE A 160 -1.51 -1.17 -2.59
N ILE A 161 -0.61 -1.51 -3.54
CA ILE A 161 -0.98 -2.09 -4.83
C ILE A 161 -1.66 -3.47 -4.64
N LEU A 162 -1.30 -4.21 -3.61
CA LEU A 162 -1.98 -5.45 -3.20
C LEU A 162 -3.28 -5.17 -2.43
N THR A 163 -3.28 -4.18 -1.54
CA THR A 163 -4.39 -3.92 -0.60
C THR A 163 -5.67 -3.54 -1.33
N PHE A 164 -5.59 -2.69 -2.36
CA PHE A 164 -6.78 -2.30 -3.12
C PHE A 164 -7.48 -3.49 -3.77
N PRO A 165 -6.86 -4.30 -4.62
CA PRO A 165 -7.57 -5.38 -5.29
C PRO A 165 -8.04 -6.47 -4.31
N ILE A 166 -7.33 -6.75 -3.21
CA ILE A 166 -7.85 -7.62 -2.14
C ILE A 166 -9.12 -7.01 -1.54
N THR A 167 -9.12 -5.71 -1.23
CA THR A 167 -10.29 -5.02 -0.67
C THR A 167 -11.46 -5.06 -1.63
N ALA A 168 -11.24 -4.73 -2.91
CA ALA A 168 -12.27 -4.75 -3.95
C ALA A 168 -12.83 -6.17 -4.16
N SER A 169 -11.96 -7.17 -4.17
CA SER A 169 -12.35 -8.59 -4.25
C SER A 169 -13.26 -8.97 -3.06
N LEU A 170 -12.82 -8.74 -1.84
CA LEU A 170 -13.56 -9.13 -0.63
C LEU A 170 -14.87 -8.36 -0.46
N VAL A 171 -14.90 -7.08 -0.80
CA VAL A 171 -16.15 -6.30 -0.84
C VAL A 171 -17.12 -6.88 -1.88
N SER A 172 -16.62 -7.23 -3.06
CA SER A 172 -17.42 -7.84 -4.12
C SER A 172 -17.98 -9.21 -3.69
N PHE A 173 -17.15 -10.03 -3.03
CA PHE A 173 -17.61 -11.29 -2.45
C PHE A 173 -18.73 -11.07 -1.41
N PHE A 174 -18.56 -10.14 -0.48
CA PHE A 174 -19.54 -9.86 0.56
C PHE A 174 -20.88 -9.39 -0.03
N ILE A 175 -20.84 -8.50 -1.03
CA ILE A 175 -22.04 -8.06 -1.77
C ILE A 175 -22.71 -9.26 -2.46
N PHE A 176 -21.95 -10.15 -3.10
CA PHE A 176 -22.49 -11.38 -3.69
C PHE A 176 -23.17 -12.27 -2.64
N ASP A 177 -22.50 -12.53 -1.50
CA ASP A 177 -23.01 -13.40 -0.45
C ASP A 177 -24.32 -12.89 0.18
N GLN A 178 -24.45 -11.57 0.33
CA GLN A 178 -25.66 -10.93 0.87
C GLN A 178 -26.78 -10.78 -0.18
N SER A 179 -26.49 -10.86 -1.48
CA SER A 179 -27.48 -10.66 -2.57
C SER A 179 -28.19 -11.95 -3.00
N GLN A 180 -28.32 -12.96 -2.12
CA GLN A 180 -28.86 -14.29 -2.49
C GLN A 180 -30.29 -14.25 -3.04
N GLU A 181 -31.11 -13.30 -2.63
CA GLU A 181 -32.51 -13.16 -3.04
C GLU A 181 -32.72 -12.20 -4.23
N LYS A 182 -31.65 -11.54 -4.71
CA LYS A 182 -31.73 -10.55 -5.80
C LYS A 182 -31.66 -11.21 -7.19
N SER A 183 -31.93 -10.40 -8.23
CA SER A 183 -31.93 -10.86 -9.62
C SER A 183 -30.58 -11.49 -10.04
N PHE A 184 -30.64 -12.36 -11.03
CA PHE A 184 -29.49 -13.09 -11.56
C PHE A 184 -28.29 -12.18 -11.96
N THR A 185 -28.55 -11.03 -12.59
CA THR A 185 -27.52 -10.07 -12.98
C THR A 185 -26.89 -9.39 -11.77
N ALA A 186 -27.69 -8.98 -10.78
CA ALA A 186 -27.23 -8.34 -9.56
C ALA A 186 -26.29 -9.23 -8.73
N ARG A 187 -26.41 -10.54 -8.86
CA ARG A 187 -25.53 -11.53 -8.19
C ARG A 187 -24.26 -11.84 -8.97
N ARG A 188 -24.33 -11.88 -10.31
CA ARG A 188 -23.18 -12.29 -11.13
C ARG A 188 -22.09 -11.24 -11.19
N LEU A 189 -22.43 -9.97 -11.34
CA LEU A 189 -21.43 -8.91 -11.49
C LEU A 189 -20.47 -8.82 -10.28
N PRO A 190 -20.94 -8.82 -9.00
CA PRO A 190 -20.02 -8.87 -7.86
C PRO A 190 -19.15 -10.13 -7.84
N LEU A 191 -19.68 -11.27 -8.25
CA LEU A 191 -18.91 -12.53 -8.29
C LEU A 191 -17.83 -12.51 -9.37
N VAL A 192 -18.10 -11.96 -10.55
CA VAL A 192 -17.10 -11.73 -11.60
C VAL A 192 -16.03 -10.74 -11.10
N ALA A 193 -16.44 -9.65 -10.46
CA ALA A 193 -15.52 -8.67 -9.88
C ALA A 193 -14.61 -9.30 -8.80
N PHE A 194 -15.15 -10.19 -7.97
CA PHE A 194 -14.37 -10.95 -6.98
C PHE A 194 -13.16 -11.64 -7.63
N TYR A 195 -13.40 -12.45 -8.65
CA TYR A 195 -12.33 -13.20 -9.32
C TYR A 195 -11.43 -12.32 -10.19
N PHE A 196 -11.98 -11.30 -10.83
CA PHE A 196 -11.18 -10.32 -11.58
C PHE A 196 -10.14 -9.65 -10.66
N PHE A 197 -10.56 -9.16 -9.49
CA PHE A 197 -9.65 -8.53 -8.55
C PHE A 197 -8.68 -9.51 -7.88
N ILE A 198 -9.01 -10.79 -7.74
CA ILE A 198 -8.02 -11.83 -7.40
C ILE A 198 -6.93 -11.90 -8.47
N GLY A 199 -7.29 -11.89 -9.74
CA GLY A 199 -6.32 -11.85 -10.85
C GLY A 199 -5.42 -10.62 -10.82
N VAL A 200 -6.00 -9.44 -10.54
CA VAL A 200 -5.22 -8.20 -10.33
C VAL A 200 -4.31 -8.31 -9.10
N SER A 201 -4.77 -8.95 -8.02
CA SER A 201 -3.96 -9.19 -6.82
C SER A 201 -2.75 -10.10 -7.11
N LEU A 202 -2.90 -11.08 -7.98
CA LEU A 202 -1.79 -11.93 -8.46
C LEU A 202 -0.74 -11.08 -9.20
N LEU A 203 -1.15 -10.15 -10.05
CA LEU A 203 -0.26 -9.19 -10.73
C LEU A 203 0.36 -8.17 -9.76
N ALA A 204 -0.23 -7.95 -8.60
CA ALA A 204 0.27 -7.02 -7.59
C ALA A 204 1.39 -7.62 -6.73
N LYS A 205 1.22 -8.83 -6.22
CA LYS A 205 2.18 -9.40 -5.25
C LYS A 205 2.27 -10.95 -5.27
N GLY A 206 1.88 -11.58 -6.37
CA GLY A 206 1.99 -13.02 -6.56
C GLY A 206 0.97 -13.84 -5.75
N LEU A 207 1.39 -15.02 -5.27
CA LEU A 207 0.51 -16.04 -4.67
C LEU A 207 -0.36 -15.54 -3.51
N ILE A 208 0.09 -14.56 -2.74
CA ILE A 208 -0.70 -13.95 -1.65
C ILE A 208 -2.00 -13.35 -2.20
N GLY A 209 -2.00 -12.90 -3.47
CA GLY A 209 -3.17 -12.33 -4.13
C GLY A 209 -4.34 -13.29 -4.29
N ILE A 210 -4.13 -14.58 -4.37
CA ILE A 210 -5.20 -15.60 -4.40
C ILE A 210 -5.39 -16.27 -3.04
N ILE A 211 -4.32 -16.49 -2.28
CA ILE A 211 -4.38 -17.17 -0.98
C ILE A 211 -5.24 -16.38 0.00
N PHE A 212 -5.03 -15.06 0.12
CA PHE A 212 -5.76 -14.27 1.12
C PHE A 212 -7.27 -14.19 0.84
N PRO A 213 -7.76 -13.81 -0.35
CA PRO A 213 -9.20 -13.77 -0.58
C PRO A 213 -9.88 -15.11 -0.33
N LEU A 214 -9.31 -16.22 -0.82
CA LEU A 214 -9.90 -17.53 -0.63
C LEU A 214 -9.83 -18.02 0.82
N ALA A 215 -8.72 -17.81 1.53
CA ALA A 215 -8.58 -18.17 2.93
C ALA A 215 -9.52 -17.34 3.83
N ILE A 216 -9.67 -16.05 3.55
CA ILE A 216 -10.57 -15.17 4.28
C ILE A 216 -12.03 -15.61 4.08
N VAL A 217 -12.44 -15.89 2.85
CA VAL A 217 -13.78 -16.38 2.53
C VAL A 217 -14.03 -17.74 3.19
N GLY A 218 -13.08 -18.66 3.10
CA GLY A 218 -13.18 -19.96 3.77
C GLY A 218 -13.30 -19.83 5.28
N PHE A 219 -12.49 -18.98 5.89
CA PHE A 219 -12.53 -18.72 7.33
C PHE A 219 -13.80 -17.99 7.76
N TYR A 220 -14.33 -17.09 6.92
CA TYR A 220 -15.64 -16.46 7.15
C TYR A 220 -16.76 -17.50 7.22
N TYR A 221 -16.85 -18.43 6.26
CA TYR A 221 -17.85 -19.50 6.31
C TYR A 221 -17.67 -20.42 7.51
N LEU A 222 -16.43 -20.70 7.89
CA LEU A 222 -16.14 -21.48 9.10
C LEU A 222 -16.64 -20.77 10.36
N LEU A 223 -16.34 -19.48 10.54
CA LEU A 223 -16.80 -18.69 11.70
C LEU A 223 -18.32 -18.48 11.71
N ALA A 224 -18.93 -18.39 10.53
CA ALA A 224 -20.39 -18.26 10.39
C ALA A 224 -21.15 -19.59 10.59
N PHE A 225 -20.44 -20.72 10.74
CA PHE A 225 -21.01 -22.07 10.77
C PHE A 225 -21.96 -22.34 9.59
N LYS A 226 -21.59 -21.87 8.40
CA LYS A 226 -22.37 -21.99 7.16
C LYS A 226 -21.53 -22.66 6.07
N PHE A 227 -22.21 -23.40 5.20
CA PHE A 227 -21.59 -23.87 3.98
C PHE A 227 -21.80 -22.86 2.84
N PRO A 228 -20.81 -22.72 1.93
CA PRO A 228 -20.96 -21.87 0.76
C PRO A 228 -22.09 -22.39 -0.13
N GLY A 229 -22.87 -21.47 -0.68
CA GLY A 229 -23.97 -21.81 -1.60
C GLY A 229 -23.44 -22.47 -2.89
N LYS A 230 -24.24 -23.34 -3.51
CA LYS A 230 -23.87 -24.08 -4.75
C LYS A 230 -23.33 -23.14 -5.84
N THR A 231 -23.93 -21.96 -6.02
CA THR A 231 -23.49 -20.97 -7.01
C THR A 231 -22.03 -20.55 -6.75
N PHE A 232 -21.62 -20.34 -5.52
CA PHE A 232 -20.24 -20.00 -5.19
C PHE A 232 -19.30 -21.16 -5.44
N VAL A 233 -19.69 -22.38 -5.01
CA VAL A 233 -18.87 -23.59 -5.22
C VAL A 233 -18.63 -23.84 -6.72
N PHE A 234 -19.66 -23.77 -7.56
CA PHE A 234 -19.50 -23.89 -9.02
C PHE A 234 -18.68 -22.75 -9.64
N SER A 235 -18.74 -21.56 -9.04
CA SER A 235 -17.94 -20.42 -9.53
C SER A 235 -16.45 -20.59 -9.31
N LEU A 236 -16.02 -21.43 -8.37
CA LEU A 236 -14.59 -21.67 -8.14
C LEU A 236 -13.86 -22.14 -9.39
N LEU A 237 -14.51 -22.94 -10.26
CA LEU A 237 -13.89 -23.42 -11.49
C LEU A 237 -13.68 -22.29 -12.51
N TRP A 238 -14.76 -21.64 -12.95
CA TRP A 238 -14.66 -20.60 -13.98
C TRP A 238 -14.03 -19.32 -13.45
N GLY A 239 -14.24 -19.01 -12.17
CA GLY A 239 -13.69 -17.83 -11.53
C GLY A 239 -12.18 -17.92 -11.31
N THR A 240 -11.68 -19.11 -10.91
CA THR A 240 -10.22 -19.34 -10.85
C THR A 240 -9.62 -19.21 -12.25
N LEU A 241 -10.28 -19.74 -13.29
CA LEU A 241 -9.83 -19.54 -14.67
C LEU A 241 -9.77 -18.06 -15.04
N LEU A 242 -10.81 -17.26 -14.69
CA LEU A 242 -10.80 -15.81 -14.91
C LEU A 242 -9.62 -15.14 -14.20
N SER A 243 -9.37 -15.48 -12.94
CA SER A 243 -8.25 -14.94 -12.18
C SER A 243 -6.90 -15.29 -12.83
N LEU A 244 -6.75 -16.52 -13.29
CA LEU A 244 -5.55 -16.98 -13.98
C LEU A 244 -5.38 -16.31 -15.35
N LEU A 245 -6.46 -16.06 -16.10
CA LEU A 245 -6.41 -15.34 -17.36
C LEU A 245 -5.93 -13.89 -17.16
N VAL A 246 -6.40 -13.21 -16.11
CA VAL A 246 -5.89 -11.86 -15.77
C VAL A 246 -4.41 -11.93 -15.37
N ALA A 247 -4.03 -12.88 -14.55
CA ALA A 247 -2.63 -13.06 -14.14
C ALA A 247 -1.74 -13.43 -15.35
N ALA A 248 -2.23 -14.21 -16.30
CA ALA A 248 -1.49 -14.64 -17.49
C ALA A 248 -1.00 -13.47 -18.35
N LEU A 249 -1.60 -12.29 -18.23
CA LEU A 249 -1.13 -11.08 -18.96
C LEU A 249 0.35 -10.77 -18.69
N TRP A 250 0.89 -11.18 -17.56
CA TRP A 250 2.31 -11.02 -17.25
C TRP A 250 3.03 -12.37 -17.05
N TYR A 251 2.44 -13.30 -16.31
CA TYR A 251 3.10 -14.57 -15.97
C TYR A 251 3.40 -15.42 -17.19
N LEU A 252 2.51 -15.45 -18.20
CA LEU A 252 2.72 -16.23 -19.40
C LEU A 252 3.85 -15.67 -20.26
N PRO A 253 3.89 -14.36 -20.62
CA PRO A 253 5.03 -13.78 -21.33
C PRO A 253 6.37 -13.93 -20.58
N MET A 254 6.36 -13.77 -19.25
CA MET A 254 7.56 -13.97 -18.41
C MET A 254 8.09 -15.40 -18.51
N TYR A 255 7.19 -16.38 -18.44
CA TYR A 255 7.58 -17.78 -18.58
C TYR A 255 8.10 -18.09 -20.00
N GLN A 256 7.47 -17.52 -21.02
CA GLN A 256 7.93 -17.66 -22.41
C GLN A 256 9.32 -17.04 -22.64
N ALA A 257 9.61 -15.89 -22.00
CA ALA A 257 10.89 -15.20 -22.15
C ALA A 257 12.02 -15.82 -21.32
N HIS A 258 11.73 -16.34 -20.12
CA HIS A 258 12.75 -16.73 -19.13
C HIS A 258 12.66 -18.18 -18.66
N GLY A 259 11.61 -18.91 -19.05
CA GLY A 259 11.45 -20.33 -18.75
C GLY A 259 11.47 -20.64 -17.25
N TRP A 260 12.16 -21.72 -16.92
CA TRP A 260 12.24 -22.21 -15.55
C TRP A 260 13.02 -21.28 -14.60
N THR A 261 13.94 -20.48 -15.11
CA THR A 261 14.69 -19.49 -14.31
C THR A 261 13.74 -18.49 -13.63
N PHE A 262 12.70 -18.04 -14.38
CA PHE A 262 11.67 -17.19 -13.79
C PHE A 262 10.89 -17.90 -12.67
N VAL A 263 10.55 -19.17 -12.86
CA VAL A 263 9.81 -19.95 -11.84
C VAL A 263 10.64 -20.09 -10.56
N ASP A 264 11.93 -20.46 -10.70
CA ASP A 264 12.81 -20.62 -9.56
C ASP A 264 13.03 -19.29 -8.83
N GLU A 265 13.48 -18.24 -9.51
CA GLU A 265 13.77 -16.97 -8.87
C GLU A 265 12.52 -16.35 -8.24
N PHE A 266 11.40 -16.30 -8.97
CA PHE A 266 10.20 -15.62 -8.50
C PHE A 266 9.45 -16.42 -7.43
N PHE A 267 9.12 -17.71 -7.68
CA PHE A 267 8.29 -18.50 -6.76
C PHE A 267 9.12 -19.15 -5.65
N VAL A 268 10.25 -19.79 -5.98
CA VAL A 268 11.02 -20.51 -4.97
C VAL A 268 11.80 -19.53 -4.10
N GLN A 269 12.63 -18.64 -4.69
CA GLN A 269 13.51 -17.77 -3.95
C GLN A 269 12.76 -16.62 -3.23
N HIS A 270 11.84 -15.94 -3.96
CA HIS A 270 11.20 -14.73 -3.45
C HIS A 270 9.85 -14.96 -2.77
N HIS A 271 9.19 -16.12 -2.92
CA HIS A 271 7.97 -16.44 -2.19
C HIS A 271 8.22 -17.46 -1.07
N PHE A 272 8.64 -18.69 -1.41
CA PHE A 272 8.80 -19.75 -0.40
C PHE A 272 9.94 -19.48 0.57
N LEU A 273 11.14 -19.21 0.09
CA LEU A 273 12.30 -18.98 0.95
C LEU A 273 12.18 -17.69 1.75
N ARG A 274 11.51 -16.66 1.21
CA ARG A 274 11.24 -15.41 1.94
C ARG A 274 10.31 -15.63 3.13
N TYR A 275 9.35 -16.54 3.02
CA TYR A 275 8.44 -16.88 4.12
C TYR A 275 9.07 -17.79 5.17
N THR A 276 9.81 -18.82 4.72
CA THR A 276 10.31 -19.89 5.58
C THR A 276 11.70 -19.63 6.17
N SER A 277 12.50 -18.73 5.57
CA SER A 277 13.87 -18.45 5.99
C SER A 277 14.09 -17.01 6.43
N ASN A 278 15.19 -16.77 7.15
CA ASN A 278 15.62 -15.45 7.59
C ASN A 278 16.55 -14.74 6.57
N LYS A 279 16.49 -15.13 5.29
CA LYS A 279 17.36 -14.65 4.20
C LYS A 279 17.41 -13.11 4.09
N TYR A 280 16.34 -12.42 4.47
CA TYR A 280 16.20 -10.96 4.32
C TYR A 280 16.43 -10.17 5.61
N LEU A 281 16.92 -10.83 6.70
CA LEU A 281 17.38 -10.21 7.95
C LEU A 281 16.40 -9.18 8.59
N HIS A 282 15.09 -9.44 8.55
CA HIS A 282 14.08 -8.65 9.26
C HIS A 282 13.35 -9.49 10.32
N PRO A 283 14.07 -10.09 11.29
CA PRO A 283 13.44 -10.85 12.35
C PRO A 283 12.68 -9.91 13.28
N GLN A 284 11.41 -10.20 13.48
CA GLN A 284 10.56 -9.48 14.44
C GLN A 284 9.77 -10.50 15.26
N PRO A 285 9.40 -10.19 16.53
CA PRO A 285 8.68 -11.10 17.38
C PRO A 285 7.30 -11.46 16.82
N PHE A 286 6.72 -12.59 17.28
CA PHE A 286 5.40 -13.06 16.85
C PHE A 286 4.30 -11.98 16.95
N TRP A 287 4.29 -11.19 18.02
CA TRP A 287 3.30 -10.15 18.30
C TRP A 287 3.50 -8.85 17.51
N PHE A 288 4.51 -8.73 16.67
CA PHE A 288 4.83 -7.49 15.92
C PHE A 288 3.61 -6.90 15.19
N PHE A 289 2.89 -7.72 14.43
CA PHE A 289 1.73 -7.23 13.68
C PHE A 289 0.51 -6.94 14.55
N TRP A 290 0.42 -7.55 15.73
CA TRP A 290 -0.62 -7.25 16.71
C TRP A 290 -0.47 -5.85 17.32
N LEU A 291 0.72 -5.26 17.23
CA LEU A 291 0.98 -3.88 17.58
C LEU A 291 0.86 -2.97 16.36
N VAL A 292 1.42 -3.36 15.21
CA VAL A 292 1.46 -2.53 14.00
C VAL A 292 0.08 -2.25 13.44
N LEU A 293 -0.80 -3.25 13.36
CA LEU A 293 -2.15 -3.07 12.82
C LEU A 293 -3.00 -2.04 13.62
N PRO A 294 -3.10 -2.10 14.96
CA PRO A 294 -3.73 -1.04 15.74
C PRO A 294 -3.13 0.35 15.49
N LEU A 295 -1.81 0.47 15.46
CA LEU A 295 -1.14 1.75 15.21
C LEU A 295 -1.47 2.32 13.83
N MET A 296 -1.66 1.48 12.82
CA MET A 296 -2.09 1.91 11.49
C MET A 296 -3.48 2.55 11.49
N THR A 297 -4.31 2.30 12.50
CA THR A 297 -5.64 2.91 12.61
C THR A 297 -5.63 4.33 13.18
N ILE A 298 -4.51 4.87 13.66
CA ILE A 298 -4.42 6.26 14.15
C ILE A 298 -4.96 7.23 13.08
N PRO A 299 -5.80 8.24 13.48
CA PRO A 299 -6.16 8.66 14.83
C PRO A 299 -7.31 7.86 15.47
N TRP A 300 -7.84 6.87 14.80
CA TRP A 300 -9.01 6.08 15.21
C TRP A 300 -8.70 4.96 16.20
N LEU A 301 -7.45 4.83 16.64
CA LEU A 301 -6.99 3.78 17.57
C LEU A 301 -7.91 3.62 18.80
N PRO A 302 -8.36 4.66 19.50
CA PRO A 302 -9.27 4.49 20.65
C PRO A 302 -10.60 3.83 20.26
N PHE A 303 -11.13 4.15 19.07
CA PHE A 303 -12.37 3.58 18.54
C PHE A 303 -12.17 2.12 18.10
N PHE A 304 -11.02 1.81 17.51
CA PHE A 304 -10.65 0.43 17.17
C PHE A 304 -10.57 -0.43 18.44
N LEU A 305 -9.84 0.02 19.46
CA LEU A 305 -9.72 -0.72 20.72
C LEU A 305 -11.08 -0.88 21.41
N ALA A 306 -11.91 0.16 21.41
CA ALA A 306 -13.25 0.09 21.96
C ALA A 306 -14.14 -0.89 21.16
N ALA A 307 -14.03 -0.95 19.83
CA ALA A 307 -14.71 -1.92 18.99
C ALA A 307 -14.32 -3.36 19.35
N ILE A 308 -13.02 -3.63 19.49
CA ILE A 308 -12.51 -4.96 19.89
C ILE A 308 -12.96 -5.33 21.29
N CYS A 309 -12.86 -4.42 22.27
CA CYS A 309 -13.32 -4.67 23.65
C CYS A 309 -14.83 -4.97 23.70
N ASN A 310 -15.64 -4.23 22.94
CA ASN A 310 -17.07 -4.46 22.85
C ASN A 310 -17.39 -5.83 22.22
N LEU A 311 -16.67 -6.19 21.19
CA LEU A 311 -16.79 -7.49 20.53
C LEU A 311 -16.48 -8.65 21.48
N ILE A 312 -15.37 -8.56 22.22
CA ILE A 312 -14.98 -9.57 23.23
C ILE A 312 -16.06 -9.69 24.31
N LYS A 313 -16.56 -8.55 24.83
CA LYS A 313 -17.63 -8.55 25.82
C LYS A 313 -18.88 -9.26 25.30
N ASN A 314 -19.30 -9.01 24.06
CA ASN A 314 -20.48 -9.64 23.48
C ASN A 314 -20.31 -11.16 23.34
N ILE A 315 -19.13 -11.65 22.92
CA ILE A 315 -18.84 -13.09 22.84
C ILE A 315 -18.96 -13.76 24.21
N PHE A 316 -18.48 -13.11 25.30
CA PHE A 316 -18.57 -13.65 26.65
C PHE A 316 -19.98 -13.54 27.25
N HIS A 317 -20.78 -12.50 26.92
CA HIS A 317 -22.16 -12.33 27.43
C HIS A 317 -23.13 -13.30 26.76
N HIS A 318 -23.03 -13.55 25.45
CA HIS A 318 -23.86 -14.54 24.77
C HIS A 318 -23.73 -15.98 25.34
N ARG A 319 -22.59 -16.29 25.95
CA ARG A 319 -22.42 -17.57 26.69
C ARG A 319 -23.18 -17.64 28.01
N LYS A 320 -23.62 -16.50 28.59
CA LYS A 320 -24.26 -16.45 29.92
C LYS A 320 -25.78 -16.29 29.91
N THR A 321 -26.37 -15.85 28.79
CA THR A 321 -27.83 -15.59 28.72
C THR A 321 -28.43 -16.29 27.52
N GLN A 322 -29.22 -17.37 27.82
CA GLN A 322 -30.03 -18.09 26.82
C GLN A 322 -31.29 -17.31 26.37
N ASN A 323 -31.48 -16.05 26.74
CA ASN A 323 -32.65 -15.23 26.35
C ASN A 323 -32.28 -14.33 25.18
N ALA A 324 -32.33 -14.92 23.96
CA ALA A 324 -31.90 -14.27 22.70
C ALA A 324 -32.84 -13.13 22.21
N GLU A 325 -34.08 -13.05 22.64
CA GLU A 325 -35.10 -12.16 22.04
C GLU A 325 -34.96 -10.68 22.42
N GLN A 326 -34.32 -10.32 23.53
CA GLN A 326 -34.17 -8.92 23.95
C GLN A 326 -32.90 -8.23 23.44
N ASN A 327 -31.88 -8.98 23.01
CA ASN A 327 -30.58 -8.42 22.55
C ASN A 327 -30.53 -8.13 21.03
N GLU A 328 -31.50 -8.62 20.26
CA GLU A 328 -31.58 -8.40 18.79
C GLU A 328 -31.83 -6.92 18.43
N LYS A 329 -32.37 -6.13 19.35
CA LYS A 329 -32.65 -4.70 19.11
C LYS A 329 -31.43 -3.74 19.26
N LEU A 330 -30.30 -4.21 19.79
CA LEU A 330 -29.10 -3.33 20.02
C LEU A 330 -27.98 -3.51 19.00
N SER A 331 -27.97 -4.55 18.17
CA SER A 331 -26.97 -4.68 17.11
C SER A 331 -27.45 -3.99 15.84
N THR A 332 -27.01 -2.79 15.59
CA THR A 332 -27.37 -2.01 14.40
C THR A 332 -26.59 -2.42 13.14
N PHE A 333 -25.71 -3.39 13.24
CA PHE A 333 -25.02 -4.01 12.13
C PHE A 333 -25.11 -5.53 12.19
N ASP A 334 -25.32 -6.11 11.01
CA ASP A 334 -25.41 -7.54 10.78
C ASP A 334 -24.21 -8.26 11.44
N SER A 335 -24.48 -9.24 12.27
CA SER A 335 -23.47 -10.15 12.82
C SER A 335 -22.57 -10.74 11.71
N ARG A 336 -23.07 -10.81 10.48
CA ARG A 336 -22.35 -11.27 9.28
C ARG A 336 -21.21 -10.35 8.90
N LEU A 337 -21.42 -8.99 8.85
CA LEU A 337 -20.35 -8.04 8.55
C LEU A 337 -19.24 -8.11 9.60
N THR A 338 -19.60 -8.20 10.88
CA THR A 338 -18.63 -8.32 11.97
C THR A 338 -17.84 -9.61 11.86
N THR A 339 -18.50 -10.76 11.60
CA THR A 339 -17.84 -12.05 11.39
C THR A 339 -16.92 -12.02 10.18
N PHE A 340 -17.36 -11.39 9.08
CA PHE A 340 -16.57 -11.23 7.87
C PHE A 340 -15.33 -10.35 8.10
N ALA A 341 -15.48 -9.21 8.76
CA ALA A 341 -14.36 -8.33 9.09
C ALA A 341 -13.35 -9.01 10.04
N LEU A 342 -13.83 -9.83 10.99
CA LEU A 342 -12.96 -10.65 11.85
C LEU A 342 -12.16 -11.67 11.04
N ALA A 343 -12.82 -12.43 10.17
CA ALA A 343 -12.14 -13.39 9.30
C ALA A 343 -11.08 -12.68 8.45
N TRP A 344 -11.43 -11.55 7.86
CA TRP A 344 -10.52 -10.76 7.04
C TRP A 344 -9.32 -10.22 7.82
N MET A 345 -9.53 -9.74 9.05
CA MET A 345 -8.45 -9.24 9.89
C MET A 345 -7.53 -10.37 10.39
N LEU A 346 -8.11 -11.47 10.87
CA LEU A 346 -7.36 -12.53 11.55
C LEU A 346 -6.51 -13.38 10.60
N VAL A 347 -6.94 -13.63 9.36
CA VAL A 347 -6.20 -14.46 8.41
C VAL A 347 -4.83 -13.84 8.07
N PRO A 348 -4.70 -12.57 7.63
CA PRO A 348 -3.38 -11.99 7.41
C PRO A 348 -2.57 -11.83 8.70
N LEU A 349 -3.20 -11.52 9.85
CA LEU A 349 -2.53 -11.46 11.15
C LEU A 349 -1.87 -12.78 11.49
N ALA A 350 -2.61 -13.89 11.43
CA ALA A 350 -2.07 -15.22 11.72
C ALA A 350 -0.96 -15.58 10.73
N PHE A 351 -1.21 -15.39 9.43
CA PHE A 351 -0.26 -15.74 8.39
C PHE A 351 1.09 -15.02 8.56
N PHE A 352 1.08 -13.69 8.70
CA PHE A 352 2.32 -12.93 8.79
C PHE A 352 2.98 -13.01 10.18
N SER A 353 2.23 -13.27 11.26
CA SER A 353 2.83 -13.51 12.57
C SER A 353 3.73 -14.75 12.58
N LEU A 354 3.42 -15.74 11.74
CA LEU A 354 4.21 -16.96 11.57
C LEU A 354 5.37 -16.81 10.58
N SER A 355 5.45 -15.72 9.81
CA SER A 355 6.53 -15.48 8.83
C SER A 355 7.86 -15.20 9.50
N GLY A 356 8.96 -15.71 8.92
CA GLY A 356 10.33 -15.45 9.37
C GLY A 356 10.78 -14.00 9.19
N SER A 357 10.32 -13.32 8.13
CA SER A 357 10.63 -11.91 7.82
C SER A 357 9.38 -11.05 7.94
N LYS A 358 9.46 -9.92 8.66
CA LYS A 358 8.31 -9.05 8.95
C LYS A 358 8.63 -7.58 8.67
N LEU A 359 7.85 -6.97 7.77
CA LEU A 359 7.87 -5.53 7.50
C LEU A 359 6.47 -4.95 7.77
N PRO A 360 6.34 -3.70 8.27
CA PRO A 360 5.05 -3.10 8.61
C PRO A 360 4.00 -3.20 7.50
N GLY A 361 4.40 -3.01 6.24
CA GLY A 361 3.50 -3.04 5.09
C GLY A 361 2.82 -4.39 4.82
N TYR A 362 3.39 -5.50 5.30
CA TYR A 362 2.80 -6.82 5.05
C TYR A 362 1.39 -6.96 5.63
N ILE A 363 1.10 -6.30 6.77
CA ILE A 363 -0.22 -6.38 7.41
C ILE A 363 -1.26 -5.43 6.79
N LEU A 364 -0.88 -4.58 5.85
CA LEU A 364 -1.77 -3.58 5.26
C LEU A 364 -3.07 -4.17 4.68
N PRO A 365 -3.09 -5.38 4.06
CA PRO A 365 -4.34 -6.01 3.59
C PRO A 365 -5.35 -6.33 4.70
N ALA A 366 -4.95 -6.36 5.98
CA ALA A 366 -5.85 -6.53 7.12
C ALA A 366 -6.48 -5.20 7.60
N LEU A 367 -5.86 -4.07 7.25
CA LEU A 367 -6.28 -2.75 7.72
C LEU A 367 -7.73 -2.40 7.33
N PRO A 368 -8.21 -2.65 6.08
CA PRO A 368 -9.60 -2.39 5.72
C PRO A 368 -10.61 -3.04 6.67
N ALA A 369 -10.35 -4.27 7.11
CA ALA A 369 -11.19 -4.98 8.07
C ALA A 369 -11.20 -4.32 9.46
N ALA A 370 -10.03 -3.91 9.95
CA ALA A 370 -9.91 -3.16 11.20
C ALA A 370 -10.69 -1.84 11.13
N LEU A 371 -10.65 -1.15 9.97
CA LEU A 371 -11.39 0.10 9.74
C LEU A 371 -12.91 -0.11 9.62
N ILE A 372 -13.38 -1.24 9.08
CA ILE A 372 -14.80 -1.62 9.10
C ILE A 372 -15.30 -1.73 10.55
N LEU A 373 -14.59 -2.47 11.41
CA LEU A 373 -14.94 -2.61 12.83
C LEU A 373 -14.90 -1.26 13.56
N THR A 374 -13.90 -0.45 13.27
CA THR A 374 -13.76 0.91 13.83
C THR A 374 -14.92 1.80 13.41
N ALA A 375 -15.29 1.78 12.13
CA ALA A 375 -16.36 2.61 11.57
C ALA A 375 -17.74 2.20 12.12
N ASP A 376 -17.98 0.92 12.32
CA ASP A 376 -19.20 0.45 12.96
C ASP A 376 -19.35 1.01 14.38
N TYR A 377 -18.30 0.94 15.19
CA TYR A 377 -18.31 1.52 16.53
C TYR A 377 -18.44 3.05 16.50
N ALA A 378 -17.68 3.74 15.66
CA ALA A 378 -17.71 5.21 15.53
C ALA A 378 -19.07 5.70 15.03
N ALA A 379 -19.71 5.00 14.08
CA ALA A 379 -21.05 5.36 13.59
C ALA A 379 -22.10 5.29 14.71
N ARG A 380 -22.03 4.30 15.59
CA ARG A 380 -22.90 4.22 16.80
C ARG A 380 -22.63 5.36 17.78
N PHE A 381 -21.36 5.73 17.96
CA PHE A 381 -20.97 6.82 18.83
C PHE A 381 -21.49 8.18 18.34
N VAL A 382 -21.41 8.49 17.04
CA VAL A 382 -21.87 9.77 16.49
C VAL A 382 -23.39 9.91 16.44
N ARG A 383 -24.14 8.80 16.34
CA ARG A 383 -25.62 8.84 16.36
C ARG A 383 -26.20 9.46 17.63
N GLN A 384 -25.45 9.46 18.72
CA GLN A 384 -25.93 9.93 20.03
C GLN A 384 -25.92 11.47 20.13
N SER A 385 -25.11 12.20 19.34
CA SER A 385 -25.02 13.65 19.44
C SER A 385 -24.39 14.30 18.21
N LYS A 386 -24.94 15.42 17.76
CA LYS A 386 -24.35 16.26 16.70
C LYS A 386 -22.97 16.78 17.05
N ARG A 387 -22.69 17.05 18.32
CA ARG A 387 -21.35 17.47 18.79
C ARG A 387 -20.31 16.37 18.54
N ARG A 388 -20.66 15.11 18.76
CA ARG A 388 -19.76 13.97 18.50
C ARG A 388 -19.48 13.82 17.01
N GLU A 389 -20.49 14.01 16.17
CA GLU A 389 -20.33 13.99 14.70
C GLU A 389 -19.32 15.06 14.27
N ILE A 390 -19.51 16.31 14.71
CA ILE A 390 -18.59 17.41 14.40
C ILE A 390 -17.19 17.12 14.95
N ALA A 391 -17.07 16.62 16.17
CA ALA A 391 -15.78 16.30 16.77
C ALA A 391 -14.98 15.27 15.94
N LEU A 392 -15.62 14.20 15.44
CA LEU A 392 -14.94 13.20 14.62
C LEU A 392 -14.63 13.71 13.20
N GLN A 393 -15.49 14.53 12.61
CA GLN A 393 -15.18 15.20 11.33
C GLN A 393 -13.98 16.16 11.49
N THR A 394 -13.95 16.89 12.59
CA THR A 394 -12.81 17.77 12.93
C THR A 394 -11.53 16.96 13.17
N LEU A 395 -11.60 15.82 13.86
CA LEU A 395 -10.45 14.94 14.05
C LEU A 395 -9.86 14.46 12.71
N ALA A 396 -10.71 14.02 11.79
CA ALA A 396 -10.26 13.62 10.46
C ALA A 396 -9.61 14.78 9.68
N PHE A 397 -10.23 15.96 9.73
CA PHE A 397 -9.69 17.17 9.10
C PHE A 397 -8.34 17.59 9.70
N LEU A 398 -8.23 17.58 11.04
CA LEU A 398 -6.97 17.87 11.73
C LEU A 398 -5.88 16.86 11.38
N THR A 399 -6.23 15.60 11.14
CA THR A 399 -5.27 14.60 10.64
C THR A 399 -4.75 14.97 9.25
N PHE A 400 -5.63 15.38 8.34
CA PHE A 400 -5.20 15.86 7.02
C PHE A 400 -4.32 17.11 7.11
N ALA A 401 -4.70 18.08 7.95
CA ALA A 401 -3.89 19.27 8.19
C ALA A 401 -2.53 18.92 8.78
N PHE A 402 -2.48 18.02 9.76
CA PHE A 402 -1.24 17.53 10.36
C PHE A 402 -0.33 16.88 9.31
N VAL A 403 -0.88 16.04 8.41
CA VAL A 403 -0.10 15.43 7.33
C VAL A 403 0.47 16.50 6.39
N VAL A 404 -0.31 17.54 6.04
CA VAL A 404 0.21 18.67 5.22
C VAL A 404 1.38 19.35 5.92
N VAL A 405 1.23 19.67 7.22
CA VAL A 405 2.30 20.30 8.02
C VAL A 405 3.54 19.42 8.08
N MET A 406 3.37 18.12 8.36
CA MET A 406 4.48 17.16 8.39
C MET A 406 5.22 17.08 7.06
N LEU A 407 4.49 17.05 5.95
CA LEU A 407 5.08 17.00 4.62
C LEU A 407 5.83 18.30 4.28
N GLN A 408 5.26 19.44 4.61
CA GLN A 408 5.82 20.74 4.26
C GLN A 408 7.11 21.06 5.06
N PHE A 409 7.13 20.72 6.33
CA PHE A 409 8.22 21.15 7.23
C PHE A 409 9.18 20.00 7.57
N PHE A 410 8.66 18.88 8.02
CA PHE A 410 9.50 17.80 8.55
C PHE A 410 10.09 16.92 7.45
N THR A 411 9.25 16.44 6.54
CA THR A 411 9.71 15.51 5.50
C THR A 411 10.68 16.21 4.53
N HIS A 412 10.47 17.49 4.25
CA HIS A 412 11.39 18.27 3.43
C HIS A 412 12.78 18.40 4.05
N THR A 413 12.84 18.58 5.37
CA THR A 413 14.11 18.68 6.10
C THR A 413 14.84 17.34 6.10
N VAL A 414 14.15 16.25 6.45
CA VAL A 414 14.73 14.89 6.42
C VAL A 414 15.19 14.51 5.00
N ALA A 415 14.34 14.76 4.01
CA ALA A 415 14.66 14.43 2.62
C ALA A 415 15.91 15.16 2.12
N ARG A 416 16.17 16.40 2.51
CA ARG A 416 17.36 17.16 2.12
C ARG A 416 18.66 16.47 2.55
N HIS A 417 18.70 15.91 3.74
CA HIS A 417 19.90 15.26 4.29
C HIS A 417 20.09 13.82 3.80
N GLU A 418 19.04 13.18 3.31
CA GLU A 418 19.12 11.79 2.83
C GLU A 418 19.21 11.67 1.31
N THR A 419 18.74 12.67 0.56
CA THR A 419 18.69 12.57 -0.90
C THR A 419 20.01 12.93 -1.58
N VAL A 420 20.41 12.12 -2.56
CA VAL A 420 21.52 12.45 -3.46
C VAL A 420 21.08 13.31 -4.67
N LYS A 421 19.78 13.64 -4.79
CA LYS A 421 19.23 14.40 -5.94
C LYS A 421 20.00 15.69 -6.17
N ASN A 422 20.11 16.53 -5.14
CA ASN A 422 20.76 17.82 -5.24
C ASN A 422 22.27 17.70 -5.47
N LEU A 423 22.90 16.64 -4.93
CA LEU A 423 24.32 16.37 -5.14
C LEU A 423 24.60 16.06 -6.62
N ILE A 424 23.77 15.20 -7.22
CA ILE A 424 23.90 14.85 -8.64
C ILE A 424 23.64 16.05 -9.53
N VAL A 425 22.59 16.83 -9.26
CA VAL A 425 22.30 18.08 -10.00
C VAL A 425 23.47 19.07 -9.92
N ALA A 426 24.09 19.21 -8.75
CA ALA A 426 25.26 20.06 -8.57
C ALA A 426 26.47 19.55 -9.39
N ALA A 427 26.70 18.25 -9.44
CA ALA A 427 27.77 17.66 -10.28
C ALA A 427 27.48 17.83 -11.77
N ASP A 428 26.25 17.59 -12.20
CA ASP A 428 25.84 17.73 -13.60
C ASP A 428 26.00 19.18 -14.08
N SER A 429 25.66 20.17 -13.24
CA SER A 429 25.85 21.60 -13.54
C SER A 429 27.31 22.03 -13.70
N ARG A 430 28.27 21.25 -13.17
CA ARG A 430 29.71 21.44 -13.30
C ARG A 430 30.35 20.63 -14.46
N GLY A 431 29.52 20.04 -15.32
CA GLY A 431 29.99 19.33 -16.52
C GLY A 431 30.20 17.82 -16.34
N PHE A 432 29.74 17.24 -15.26
CA PHE A 432 29.86 15.79 -14.98
C PHE A 432 28.60 14.97 -15.31
N ALA A 433 27.75 15.46 -16.22
CA ALA A 433 26.46 14.82 -16.54
C ALA A 433 26.60 13.39 -17.12
N ASP A 434 27.74 13.09 -17.80
CA ASP A 434 28.02 11.78 -18.39
C ASP A 434 28.96 10.92 -17.53
N ALA A 435 29.47 11.46 -16.42
CA ALA A 435 30.43 10.75 -15.57
C ALA A 435 29.79 9.56 -14.84
N LYS A 436 30.53 8.44 -14.79
CA LYS A 436 30.13 7.28 -14.01
C LYS A 436 30.08 7.58 -12.51
N ILE A 437 29.11 7.03 -11.80
CA ILE A 437 28.92 7.24 -10.37
C ILE A 437 29.33 6.00 -9.61
N LEU A 438 30.27 6.15 -8.68
CA LEU A 438 30.70 5.14 -7.73
C LEU A 438 30.14 5.45 -6.34
N THR A 439 29.99 4.42 -5.52
CA THR A 439 29.65 4.58 -4.10
C THR A 439 30.81 4.08 -3.24
N LEU A 440 31.34 4.95 -2.40
CA LEU A 440 32.33 4.61 -1.39
C LEU A 440 31.62 4.44 -0.05
N HIS A 441 31.82 3.29 0.59
CA HIS A 441 31.06 2.85 1.75
C HIS A 441 29.54 2.75 1.51
N ASN A 442 28.70 2.86 2.55
CA ASN A 442 27.26 2.69 2.43
C ASN A 442 26.57 4.02 2.10
N VAL A 443 26.04 4.14 0.92
CA VAL A 443 25.35 5.32 0.43
C VAL A 443 23.85 5.06 0.30
N SER A 444 23.05 6.12 0.42
CA SER A 444 21.59 6.07 0.30
C SER A 444 21.11 5.31 -0.94
N ALA A 445 20.06 4.51 -0.78
CA ALA A 445 19.47 3.73 -1.86
C ALA A 445 18.88 4.60 -3.00
N ASN A 446 18.57 5.87 -2.75
CA ASN A 446 18.00 6.74 -3.77
C ASN A 446 18.97 7.12 -4.91
N ALA A 447 20.28 6.84 -4.76
CA ALA A 447 21.25 6.90 -5.86
C ALA A 447 20.87 6.01 -7.06
N GLU A 448 20.08 4.95 -6.83
CA GLU A 448 19.55 4.08 -7.90
C GLU A 448 18.73 4.88 -8.91
N PHE A 449 17.83 5.71 -8.43
CA PHE A 449 16.94 6.49 -9.28
C PHE A 449 17.61 7.76 -9.80
N TYR A 450 18.26 8.54 -8.92
CA TYR A 450 18.83 9.84 -9.32
C TYR A 450 20.11 9.71 -10.13
N GLY A 451 20.83 8.60 -10.00
CA GLY A 451 22.02 8.30 -10.80
C GLY A 451 21.73 8.04 -12.28
N THR A 452 20.46 7.90 -12.68
CA THR A 452 20.04 7.78 -14.10
C THR A 452 20.84 6.75 -14.92
N GLY A 453 21.06 5.53 -14.33
CA GLY A 453 21.84 4.47 -14.98
C GLY A 453 23.35 4.60 -14.89
N ARG A 454 23.88 5.73 -14.38
CA ARG A 454 25.34 5.96 -14.24
C ARG A 454 25.96 5.24 -13.03
N LEU A 455 25.13 4.79 -12.10
CA LEU A 455 25.59 4.07 -10.89
C LEU A 455 26.22 2.74 -11.28
N GLN A 456 27.47 2.52 -10.85
CA GLN A 456 28.23 1.34 -11.24
C GLN A 456 27.80 0.11 -10.43
N ARG A 457 27.73 -1.03 -11.14
CA ARG A 457 27.29 -2.32 -10.61
C ARG A 457 28.30 -3.42 -10.89
N LEU A 458 28.17 -4.52 -10.15
CA LEU A 458 28.85 -5.76 -10.45
C LEU A 458 28.20 -6.44 -11.68
N PRO A 459 28.91 -7.38 -12.33
CA PRO A 459 28.37 -8.11 -13.49
C PRO A 459 27.08 -8.89 -13.19
N ASP A 460 26.84 -9.25 -11.94
CA ASP A 460 25.61 -9.90 -11.47
C ASP A 460 24.44 -8.93 -11.21
N GLY A 461 24.61 -7.64 -11.56
CA GLY A 461 23.61 -6.60 -11.37
C GLY A 461 23.50 -6.03 -9.96
N LYS A 462 24.23 -6.57 -8.98
CA LYS A 462 24.27 -6.01 -7.63
C LYS A 462 25.03 -4.70 -7.60
N ARG A 463 24.68 -3.84 -6.64
CA ARG A 463 25.38 -2.58 -6.42
C ARG A 463 26.85 -2.85 -6.08
N ARG A 464 27.75 -2.11 -6.74
CA ARG A 464 29.18 -2.17 -6.44
C ARG A 464 29.47 -1.21 -5.28
N TYR A 465 29.79 -1.75 -4.12
CA TYR A 465 30.27 -0.98 -2.98
C TYR A 465 31.80 -1.00 -2.99
N LEU A 466 32.42 0.17 -2.83
CA LEU A 466 33.84 0.33 -2.64
C LEU A 466 34.09 0.68 -1.16
N TYR A 467 35.17 0.14 -0.60
CA TYR A 467 35.50 0.31 0.81
C TYR A 467 36.86 0.98 1.02
N GLY A 468 37.50 1.50 -0.04
CA GLY A 468 38.76 2.20 0.04
C GLY A 468 39.14 2.87 -1.27
N VAL A 469 39.98 3.88 -1.17
CA VAL A 469 40.41 4.73 -2.30
C VAL A 469 41.20 3.93 -3.35
N ALA A 470 41.92 2.88 -2.96
CA ALA A 470 42.62 2.00 -3.90
C ALA A 470 41.69 1.39 -4.95
N GLN A 471 40.47 0.99 -4.51
CA GLN A 471 39.46 0.44 -5.42
C GLN A 471 38.86 1.51 -6.36
N VAL A 472 38.78 2.76 -5.91
CA VAL A 472 38.39 3.91 -6.78
C VAL A 472 39.45 4.12 -7.84
N LYS A 473 40.74 4.14 -7.46
CA LYS A 473 41.86 4.25 -8.38
C LYS A 473 41.83 3.13 -9.43
N GLU A 474 41.76 1.89 -8.99
CA GLU A 474 41.68 0.73 -9.89
C GLU A 474 40.53 0.85 -10.89
N PHE A 475 39.37 1.33 -10.45
CA PHE A 475 38.24 1.54 -11.35
C PHE A 475 38.53 2.63 -12.40
N ILE A 476 39.15 3.74 -12.00
CA ILE A 476 39.51 4.83 -12.95
C ILE A 476 40.50 4.30 -13.98
N GLU A 477 41.54 3.56 -13.58
CA GLU A 477 42.50 2.93 -14.48
C GLU A 477 41.84 1.99 -15.49
N GLN A 478 40.91 1.11 -15.01
CA GLN A 478 40.15 0.22 -15.87
C GLN A 478 39.15 0.94 -16.79
N ASN A 479 38.77 2.18 -16.45
CA ASN A 479 37.80 2.98 -17.20
C ASN A 479 38.47 4.03 -18.12
N GLY A 480 39.73 3.81 -18.53
CA GLY A 480 40.42 4.68 -19.48
C GLY A 480 40.84 6.02 -18.89
N ASN A 481 41.10 6.08 -17.58
CA ASN A 481 41.52 7.27 -16.84
C ASN A 481 40.55 8.47 -16.93
N GLN A 482 39.27 8.17 -17.18
CA GLN A 482 38.23 9.20 -17.20
C GLN A 482 37.82 9.58 -15.76
N PRO A 483 37.50 10.86 -15.51
CA PRO A 483 37.01 11.30 -14.22
C PRO A 483 35.71 10.59 -13.84
N VAL A 484 35.59 10.25 -12.55
CA VAL A 484 34.40 9.61 -12.00
C VAL A 484 33.80 10.44 -10.87
N LEU A 485 32.52 10.33 -10.67
CA LEU A 485 31.85 10.87 -9.49
C LEU A 485 31.83 9.81 -8.37
N VAL A 486 32.20 10.21 -7.18
CA VAL A 486 32.15 9.35 -5.99
C VAL A 486 31.17 9.94 -4.98
N LEU A 487 30.12 9.17 -4.67
CA LEU A 487 29.24 9.45 -3.54
C LEU A 487 29.84 8.79 -2.29
N VAL A 488 30.03 9.59 -1.24
CA VAL A 488 30.69 9.15 0.00
C VAL A 488 30.01 9.78 1.22
N PRO A 489 29.83 9.04 2.35
CA PRO A 489 29.44 9.64 3.63
C PRO A 489 30.51 10.64 4.09
N LEU A 490 30.08 11.76 4.69
CA LEU A 490 31.00 12.82 5.13
C LEU A 490 32.05 12.32 6.12
N GLU A 491 31.74 11.29 6.93
CA GLU A 491 32.67 10.67 7.86
C GLU A 491 33.88 9.98 7.19
N TYR A 492 33.76 9.63 5.90
CA TYR A 492 34.82 8.99 5.09
C TYR A 492 35.36 9.90 3.99
N LEU A 493 34.94 11.18 3.95
CA LEU A 493 35.34 12.10 2.88
C LEU A 493 36.85 12.35 2.87
N ASP A 494 37.48 12.39 4.04
CA ASP A 494 38.93 12.60 4.19
C ASP A 494 39.74 11.47 3.55
N GLU A 495 39.22 10.25 3.45
CA GLU A 495 39.90 9.17 2.74
C GLU A 495 40.16 9.52 1.29
N LEU A 496 39.24 10.25 0.63
CA LEU A 496 39.41 10.69 -0.77
C LEU A 496 40.24 11.96 -0.88
N THR A 497 40.01 12.95 -0.02
CA THR A 497 40.60 14.29 -0.18
C THR A 497 42.07 14.34 0.25
N THR A 498 42.48 13.52 1.21
CA THR A 498 43.85 13.45 1.71
C THR A 498 44.70 12.34 1.06
N SER A 499 44.10 11.54 0.16
CA SER A 499 44.78 10.42 -0.48
C SER A 499 45.88 10.86 -1.47
N ASP A 500 47.00 10.18 -1.45
CA ASP A 500 48.06 10.34 -2.49
C ASP A 500 47.77 9.58 -3.78
N LEU A 501 46.73 8.70 -3.77
CA LEU A 501 46.40 7.84 -4.91
C LEU A 501 45.50 8.52 -5.96
N VAL A 502 44.71 9.48 -5.54
CA VAL A 502 43.73 10.18 -6.39
C VAL A 502 43.65 11.65 -6.04
N ALA A 503 43.24 12.47 -7.01
CA ALA A 503 42.89 13.87 -6.81
C ALA A 503 41.33 13.97 -6.73
N ALA A 504 40.82 14.41 -5.59
CA ALA A 504 39.39 14.55 -5.37
C ALA A 504 38.98 16.00 -5.15
N GLU A 505 38.04 16.49 -5.94
CA GLU A 505 37.37 17.79 -5.78
C GLU A 505 35.94 17.59 -5.25
N VAL A 506 35.66 18.12 -4.07
CA VAL A 506 34.29 18.07 -3.51
C VAL A 506 33.39 19.05 -4.27
N LEU A 507 32.37 18.52 -4.94
CA LEU A 507 31.46 19.34 -5.75
C LEU A 507 30.27 19.86 -4.89
N SER A 508 29.74 19.04 -3.99
CA SER A 508 28.63 19.42 -3.11
C SER A 508 28.50 18.43 -1.96
N ASP A 509 27.85 18.85 -0.86
CA ASP A 509 27.40 17.98 0.22
C ASP A 509 25.97 18.32 0.66
N ASN A 510 25.34 17.39 1.39
CA ASN A 510 23.98 17.58 1.95
C ASN A 510 23.94 17.49 3.50
N GLY A 511 25.09 17.53 4.15
CA GLY A 511 25.27 17.39 5.59
C GLY A 511 25.43 15.94 6.09
N ASN A 512 25.20 14.91 5.23
CA ASN A 512 25.43 13.49 5.51
C ASN A 512 26.32 12.83 4.46
N LEU A 513 26.12 13.20 3.20
CA LEU A 513 26.82 12.66 2.03
C LEU A 513 27.48 13.79 1.25
N ALA A 514 28.61 13.52 0.64
CA ALA A 514 29.22 14.37 -0.37
C ALA A 514 29.27 13.67 -1.73
N ILE A 515 29.35 14.48 -2.79
CA ILE A 515 29.72 14.04 -4.14
C ILE A 515 31.02 14.71 -4.51
N ALA A 516 32.01 13.91 -4.91
CA ALA A 516 33.32 14.41 -5.35
C ALA A 516 33.61 13.95 -6.77
N ALA A 517 34.23 14.82 -7.56
CA ALA A 517 34.88 14.45 -8.81
C ALA A 517 36.28 13.92 -8.50
N VAL A 518 36.60 12.72 -9.00
CA VAL A 518 37.83 12.01 -8.66
C VAL A 518 38.60 11.64 -9.93
N ASN A 519 39.87 12.02 -9.97
CA ASN A 519 40.81 11.71 -11.03
C ASN A 519 42.05 10.98 -10.48
N LEU A 520 42.85 10.37 -11.34
CA LEU A 520 44.20 9.95 -10.97
C LEU A 520 45.06 11.17 -10.66
N ARG A 521 45.94 11.04 -9.68
CA ARG A 521 47.02 12.04 -9.46
C ARG A 521 48.14 11.90 -10.45
#